data_7f631ab6a4eb4dc56c71407622b7bd17
#
_entry.id   7f631ab6a4eb4dc56c71407622b7bd17
#
_cell.length_a   1.000
_cell.length_b   1.000
_cell.length_c   1.000
_cell.angle_alpha   90.00
_cell.angle_beta   90.00
_cell.angle_gamma   90.00
#
_symmetry.space_group_name_H-M   'P 1'
#
loop_
_entity.id
_entity.type
_entity.pdbx_description
1 polymer ?
#
loop_
_entity_poly.entity_id
_entity_poly.type
_entity_poly.pdbx_seq_one_letter_code
_entity_poly.pdbx_strand_id
1 'polypeptide(L)'
;EGSQLAALALTSFRDPKFGEEWLDMCAGPGGKAALLASIAALNGIALTANELQPHRVRLVSNALSPFQSNLKITEGDGRFIGQQSPNQYDRILIDAPCSGLGALRRRPESRWSKSAQDLKTLTQLQQSLLASGLQALKPGGLLLYATCSPHLSETTAIVEKALKSGGVSVLNLTESMNIQFMQGSLPKNRKTVQLHTQRDGTDSMFMTLLTKD
;
A
#
# COMPACT_ATOMS: atom_id res chain seq x y z
N GLU A 1 -9.62 -7.49 7.92
CA GLU A 1 -10.09 -7.81 6.56
C GLU A 1 -9.63 -6.76 5.54
N GLY A 2 -10.04 -5.49 5.60
CA GLY A 2 -9.65 -4.48 4.61
C GLY A 2 -8.14 -4.32 4.43
N SER A 3 -7.36 -4.43 5.50
CA SER A 3 -5.90 -4.40 5.48
C SER A 3 -5.29 -5.59 4.73
N GLN A 4 -5.89 -6.78 4.84
CA GLN A 4 -5.46 -7.98 4.11
C GLN A 4 -5.78 -7.85 2.61
N LEU A 5 -6.95 -7.26 2.28
CA LEU A 5 -7.34 -7.02 0.89
C LEU A 5 -6.32 -6.15 0.14
N ALA A 6 -5.65 -5.19 0.80
CA ALA A 6 -4.61 -4.39 0.16
C ALA A 6 -3.40 -5.24 -0.27
N ALA A 7 -2.91 -6.15 0.59
CA ALA A 7 -1.82 -7.04 0.22
C ALA A 7 -2.23 -8.03 -0.88
N LEU A 8 -3.44 -8.63 -0.76
CA LEU A 8 -4.00 -9.52 -1.78
C LEU A 8 -4.21 -8.81 -3.11
N ALA A 9 -4.71 -7.58 -3.12
CA ALA A 9 -4.91 -6.79 -4.33
C ALA A 9 -3.61 -6.56 -5.12
N LEU A 10 -2.48 -6.36 -4.43
CA LEU A 10 -1.17 -6.26 -5.09
C LEU A 10 -0.68 -7.60 -5.64
N THR A 11 -0.91 -8.69 -4.90
CA THR A 11 -0.29 -9.98 -5.22
C THR A 11 -1.09 -10.80 -6.22
N SER A 12 -2.40 -10.61 -6.29
CA SER A 12 -3.30 -11.41 -7.15
C SER A 12 -3.68 -10.74 -8.46
N PHE A 13 -3.33 -9.48 -8.68
CA PHE A 13 -3.63 -8.80 -9.96
C PHE A 13 -2.94 -9.47 -11.16
N ARG A 14 -1.71 -9.92 -10.96
CA ARG A 14 -0.94 -10.82 -11.85
C ARG A 14 -0.24 -11.85 -11.00
N ASP A 15 -0.11 -13.06 -11.50
CA ASP A 15 0.59 -14.14 -10.79
C ASP A 15 2.02 -13.71 -10.41
N PRO A 16 2.44 -13.96 -9.16
CA PRO A 16 3.83 -13.75 -8.73
C PRO A 16 4.80 -14.61 -9.53
N LYS A 17 5.97 -14.04 -9.85
CA LYS A 17 7.01 -14.77 -10.59
C LYS A 17 8.22 -15.02 -9.68
N PHE A 18 8.82 -16.19 -9.82
CA PHE A 18 10.08 -16.48 -9.14
C PHE A 18 11.14 -15.42 -9.43
N GLY A 19 11.83 -14.98 -8.38
CA GLY A 19 12.90 -13.99 -8.48
C GLY A 19 12.42 -12.52 -8.53
N GLU A 20 11.10 -12.24 -8.41
CA GLU A 20 10.64 -10.86 -8.20
C GLU A 20 11.22 -10.27 -6.91
N GLU A 21 11.39 -8.97 -6.89
CA GLU A 21 11.74 -8.18 -5.70
C GLU A 21 10.55 -7.30 -5.27
N TRP A 22 10.09 -7.50 -4.04
CA TRP A 22 8.93 -6.77 -3.49
C TRP A 22 9.35 -5.82 -2.38
N LEU A 23 8.59 -4.74 -2.22
CA LEU A 23 8.76 -3.76 -1.15
C LEU A 23 7.42 -3.50 -0.43
N ASP A 24 7.40 -3.63 0.90
CA ASP A 24 6.42 -2.97 1.75
C ASP A 24 7.07 -1.69 2.32
N MET A 25 6.69 -0.53 1.79
CA MET A 25 7.39 0.74 2.06
C MET A 25 7.09 1.31 3.45
N CYS A 26 5.93 0.97 4.04
CA CYS A 26 5.46 1.45 5.33
C CYS A 26 4.91 0.27 6.16
N ALA A 27 5.77 -0.71 6.43
CA ALA A 27 5.39 -2.05 6.86
C ALA A 27 4.77 -2.15 8.26
N GLY A 28 5.01 -1.19 9.14
CA GLY A 28 4.55 -1.24 10.52
C GLY A 28 3.02 -1.23 10.68
N PRO A 29 2.47 -2.04 11.57
CA PRO A 29 3.12 -2.91 12.56
C PRO A 29 3.46 -4.34 12.06
N GLY A 30 3.36 -4.67 10.75
CA GLY A 30 3.78 -5.94 10.20
C GLY A 30 2.68 -6.83 9.61
N GLY A 31 1.41 -6.50 9.80
CA GLY A 31 0.32 -7.39 9.37
C GLY A 31 0.21 -7.58 7.84
N LYS A 32 0.40 -6.52 7.05
CA LYS A 32 0.45 -6.61 5.57
C LYS A 32 1.75 -7.26 5.11
N ALA A 33 2.87 -6.83 5.72
CA ALA A 33 4.18 -7.40 5.47
C ALA A 33 4.22 -8.92 5.69
N ALA A 34 3.57 -9.44 6.76
CA ALA A 34 3.48 -10.87 7.04
C ALA A 34 2.71 -11.63 5.94
N LEU A 35 1.62 -11.07 5.43
CA LEU A 35 0.89 -11.67 4.31
C LEU A 35 1.73 -11.65 3.02
N LEU A 36 2.39 -10.52 2.72
CA LEU A 36 3.33 -10.46 1.59
C LEU A 36 4.47 -11.45 1.75
N ALA A 37 5.06 -11.59 2.95
CA ALA A 37 6.14 -12.53 3.23
C ALA A 37 5.71 -13.99 3.05
N SER A 38 4.48 -14.35 3.45
CA SER A 38 3.96 -15.71 3.24
C SER A 38 3.84 -16.06 1.76
N ILE A 39 3.34 -15.12 0.94
CA ILE A 39 3.20 -15.32 -0.51
C ILE A 39 4.57 -15.31 -1.18
N ALA A 40 5.46 -14.40 -0.78
CA ALA A 40 6.83 -14.30 -1.30
C ALA A 40 7.64 -15.58 -1.06
N ALA A 41 7.55 -16.14 0.15
CA ALA A 41 8.23 -17.38 0.52
C ALA A 41 7.80 -18.58 -0.36
N LEU A 42 6.50 -18.69 -0.67
CA LEU A 42 5.95 -19.75 -1.52
C LEU A 42 6.40 -19.63 -2.99
N ASN A 43 6.79 -18.44 -3.43
CA ASN A 43 7.11 -18.16 -4.83
C ASN A 43 8.60 -17.84 -5.07
N GLY A 44 9.47 -17.98 -4.06
CA GLY A 44 10.90 -17.69 -4.21
C GLY A 44 11.21 -16.21 -4.48
N ILE A 45 10.45 -15.30 -3.86
CA ILE A 45 10.47 -13.84 -4.05
C ILE A 45 11.23 -13.20 -2.89
N ALA A 46 12.01 -12.16 -3.16
CA ALA A 46 12.64 -11.35 -2.14
C ALA A 46 11.69 -10.24 -1.67
N LEU A 47 11.49 -10.11 -0.34
CA LEU A 47 10.69 -9.05 0.24
C LEU A 47 11.56 -8.13 1.10
N THR A 48 11.50 -6.82 0.83
CA THR A 48 12.00 -5.78 1.73
C THR A 48 10.82 -5.16 2.48
N ALA A 49 10.86 -5.18 3.81
CA ALA A 49 9.89 -4.53 4.68
C ALA A 49 10.55 -3.31 5.34
N ASN A 50 10.15 -2.10 4.95
CA ASN A 50 10.70 -0.85 5.46
C ASN A 50 9.76 -0.18 6.45
N GLU A 51 10.31 0.34 7.54
CA GLU A 51 9.55 1.15 8.52
C GLU A 51 10.44 2.26 9.07
N LEU A 52 9.86 3.46 9.22
CA LEU A 52 10.56 4.64 9.71
C LEU A 52 10.83 4.59 11.22
N GLN A 53 9.85 4.09 12.01
CA GLN A 53 9.88 4.19 13.46
C GLN A 53 10.56 2.98 14.11
N PRO A 54 11.66 3.15 14.87
CA PRO A 54 12.42 2.03 15.46
C PRO A 54 11.58 1.08 16.30
N HIS A 55 10.62 1.61 17.08
CA HIS A 55 9.73 0.77 17.89
C HIS A 55 8.78 -0.06 17.02
N ARG A 56 8.38 0.44 15.83
CA ARG A 56 7.53 -0.31 14.89
C ARG A 56 8.34 -1.30 14.05
N VAL A 57 9.62 -1.02 13.77
CA VAL A 57 10.54 -1.99 13.16
C VAL A 57 10.61 -3.26 13.99
N ARG A 58 10.64 -3.15 15.32
CA ARG A 58 10.60 -4.32 16.21
C ARG A 58 9.29 -5.11 16.07
N LEU A 59 8.15 -4.44 15.90
CA LEU A 59 6.87 -5.11 15.67
C LEU A 59 6.85 -5.83 14.31
N VAL A 60 7.39 -5.20 13.27
CA VAL A 60 7.56 -5.82 11.95
C VAL A 60 8.44 -7.06 12.06
N SER A 61 9.60 -6.95 12.73
CA SER A 61 10.52 -8.08 12.94
C SER A 61 9.84 -9.26 13.65
N ASN A 62 9.06 -8.98 14.68
CA ASN A 62 8.30 -10.02 15.39
C ASN A 62 7.23 -10.67 14.48
N ALA A 63 6.50 -9.87 13.70
CA ALA A 63 5.47 -10.37 12.79
C ALA A 63 6.06 -11.21 11.64
N LEU A 64 7.29 -10.91 11.23
CA LEU A 64 7.96 -11.57 10.12
C LEU A 64 8.88 -12.72 10.57
N SER A 65 9.04 -12.93 11.87
CA SER A 65 9.93 -13.97 12.39
C SER A 65 9.67 -15.39 11.88
N PRO A 66 8.44 -15.81 11.48
CA PRO A 66 8.20 -17.11 10.86
C PRO A 66 8.72 -17.23 9.42
N PHE A 67 9.02 -16.10 8.75
CA PHE A 67 9.38 -16.06 7.33
C PHE A 67 10.85 -15.65 7.19
N GLN A 68 11.79 -16.60 7.21
CA GLN A 68 13.23 -16.28 7.27
C GLN A 68 13.93 -16.26 5.92
N SER A 69 13.33 -16.79 4.84
CA SER A 69 13.97 -16.85 3.52
C SER A 69 13.70 -15.60 2.68
N ASN A 70 14.76 -15.01 2.13
CA ASN A 70 14.69 -13.86 1.21
C ASN A 70 13.97 -12.63 1.77
N LEU A 71 14.06 -12.40 3.08
CA LEU A 71 13.41 -11.30 3.78
C LEU A 71 14.45 -10.30 4.28
N LYS A 72 14.25 -9.03 3.98
CA LYS A 72 15.04 -7.90 4.51
C LYS A 72 14.13 -6.95 5.26
N ILE A 73 14.49 -6.60 6.50
CA ILE A 73 13.81 -5.56 7.28
C ILE A 73 14.73 -4.36 7.34
N THR A 74 14.23 -3.18 6.99
CA THR A 74 14.99 -1.93 7.00
C THR A 74 14.33 -0.89 7.89
N GLU A 75 15.15 -0.14 8.62
CA GLU A 75 14.74 1.09 9.27
C GLU A 75 15.14 2.25 8.39
N GLY A 76 14.15 3.00 7.86
CA GLY A 76 14.43 4.08 6.95
C GLY A 76 13.21 4.88 6.52
N ASP A 77 13.49 6.07 6.02
CA ASP A 77 12.45 6.95 5.50
C ASP A 77 12.10 6.57 4.06
N GLY A 78 10.88 6.09 3.86
CA GLY A 78 10.35 5.67 2.55
C GLY A 78 10.45 6.74 1.45
N ARG A 79 10.53 8.03 1.83
CA ARG A 79 10.67 9.14 0.87
C ARG A 79 11.98 9.10 0.09
N PHE A 80 12.99 8.39 0.57
CA PHE A 80 14.32 8.32 -0.05
C PHE A 80 14.61 7.00 -0.75
N ILE A 81 13.75 5.99 -0.62
CA ILE A 81 13.97 4.65 -1.21
C ILE A 81 14.12 4.74 -2.74
N GLY A 82 13.33 5.59 -3.41
CA GLY A 82 13.42 5.75 -4.86
C GLY A 82 14.78 6.26 -5.34
N GLN A 83 15.43 7.13 -4.56
CA GLN A 83 16.78 7.61 -4.86
C GLN A 83 17.85 6.55 -4.55
N GLN A 84 17.65 5.76 -3.48
CA GLN A 84 18.60 4.73 -3.05
C GLN A 84 18.53 3.47 -3.92
N SER A 85 17.37 3.14 -4.44
CA SER A 85 17.07 1.90 -5.16
C SER A 85 16.17 2.14 -6.38
N PRO A 86 16.60 2.95 -7.36
CA PRO A 86 15.78 3.25 -8.53
C PRO A 86 15.56 2.01 -9.40
N ASN A 87 14.31 1.82 -9.85
CA ASN A 87 13.91 0.69 -10.71
C ASN A 87 14.31 -0.69 -10.15
N GLN A 88 14.24 -0.87 -8.83
CA GLN A 88 14.65 -2.13 -8.21
C GLN A 88 13.48 -3.10 -8.04
N TYR A 89 12.27 -2.62 -7.71
CA TYR A 89 11.20 -3.48 -7.24
C TYR A 89 10.17 -3.78 -8.35
N ASP A 90 9.73 -5.04 -8.40
CA ASP A 90 8.66 -5.49 -9.29
C ASP A 90 7.27 -5.17 -8.72
N ARG A 91 7.13 -5.24 -7.38
CA ARG A 91 5.90 -4.85 -6.68
C ARG A 91 6.20 -4.02 -5.45
N ILE A 92 5.41 -2.97 -5.27
CA ILE A 92 5.51 -2.08 -4.10
C ILE A 92 4.15 -1.92 -3.46
N LEU A 93 4.09 -2.14 -2.14
CA LEU A 93 2.96 -1.73 -1.30
C LEU A 93 3.30 -0.43 -0.58
N ILE A 94 2.42 0.56 -0.70
CA ILE A 94 2.45 1.78 0.12
C ILE A 94 1.14 1.84 0.90
N ASP A 95 1.12 1.27 2.12
CA ASP A 95 0.06 1.54 3.10
C ASP A 95 0.39 2.85 3.80
N ALA A 96 -0.01 3.96 3.19
CA ALA A 96 0.50 5.28 3.55
C ALA A 96 0.01 5.75 4.93
N PRO A 97 0.87 6.39 5.74
CA PRO A 97 0.44 7.11 6.92
C PRO A 97 -0.66 8.11 6.53
N CYS A 98 -1.81 8.06 7.23
CA CYS A 98 -2.98 8.86 6.90
C CYS A 98 -3.71 9.33 8.17
N SER A 99 -4.76 10.11 8.00
CA SER A 99 -5.59 10.61 9.11
C SER A 99 -6.24 9.49 9.93
N GLY A 100 -6.43 8.30 9.35
CA GLY A 100 -7.09 7.16 9.99
C GLY A 100 -8.62 7.32 10.10
N LEU A 101 -9.21 8.29 9.42
CA LEU A 101 -10.66 8.55 9.46
C LEU A 101 -11.51 7.38 8.95
N GLY A 102 -10.92 6.45 8.21
CA GLY A 102 -11.58 5.22 7.78
C GLY A 102 -11.67 4.14 8.86
N ALA A 103 -10.88 4.27 9.92
CA ALA A 103 -10.78 3.28 11.02
C ALA A 103 -11.55 3.69 12.29
N LEU A 104 -12.45 4.67 12.21
CA LEU A 104 -13.16 5.23 13.38
C LEU A 104 -13.96 4.19 14.17
N ARG A 105 -14.40 3.09 13.54
CA ARG A 105 -15.05 1.98 14.23
C ARG A 105 -14.16 1.34 15.29
N ARG A 106 -12.85 1.25 15.01
CA ARG A 106 -11.86 0.63 15.91
C ARG A 106 -11.06 1.66 16.72
N ARG A 107 -11.00 2.90 16.22
CA ARG A 107 -10.22 4.01 16.78
C ARG A 107 -11.05 5.29 16.77
N PRO A 108 -12.13 5.37 17.55
CA PRO A 108 -13.03 6.53 17.56
C PRO A 108 -12.31 7.84 17.97
N GLU A 109 -11.25 7.74 18.77
CA GLU A 109 -10.40 8.86 19.18
C GLU A 109 -9.71 9.58 18.00
N SER A 110 -9.50 8.90 16.88
CA SER A 110 -8.90 9.51 15.68
C SER A 110 -9.72 10.70 15.15
N ARG A 111 -11.03 10.72 15.44
CA ARG A 111 -11.92 11.82 15.06
C ARG A 111 -11.50 13.16 15.68
N TRP A 112 -10.95 13.12 16.89
CA TRP A 112 -10.61 14.31 17.67
C TRP A 112 -9.11 14.63 17.67
N SER A 113 -8.28 13.68 17.25
CA SER A 113 -6.82 13.78 17.31
C SER A 113 -6.18 14.36 16.06
N LYS A 114 -6.97 14.74 15.03
CA LYS A 114 -6.47 15.27 13.76
C LYS A 114 -7.04 16.65 13.47
N SER A 115 -6.15 17.56 13.07
CA SER A 115 -6.48 18.91 12.62
C SER A 115 -6.36 19.04 11.10
N ALA A 116 -6.84 20.14 10.54
CA ALA A 116 -6.65 20.48 9.13
C ALA A 116 -5.15 20.63 8.76
N GLN A 117 -4.32 21.09 9.71
CA GLN A 117 -2.88 21.20 9.49
C GLN A 117 -2.21 19.81 9.42
N ASP A 118 -2.64 18.85 10.26
CA ASP A 118 -2.15 17.48 10.19
C ASP A 118 -2.49 16.85 8.84
N LEU A 119 -3.69 17.08 8.31
CA LEU A 119 -4.11 16.60 7.01
C LEU A 119 -3.21 17.15 5.89
N LYS A 120 -2.85 18.43 5.93
CA LYS A 120 -1.92 19.03 4.97
C LYS A 120 -0.54 18.36 5.03
N THR A 121 -0.01 18.14 6.22
CA THR A 121 1.29 17.48 6.43
C THR A 121 1.26 16.03 5.92
N LEU A 122 0.19 15.28 6.24
CA LEU A 122 0.01 13.90 5.79
C LEU A 122 -0.09 13.80 4.26
N THR A 123 -0.83 14.69 3.61
CA THR A 123 -0.95 14.67 2.15
C THR A 123 0.38 14.99 1.45
N GLN A 124 1.21 15.87 2.00
CA GLN A 124 2.56 16.12 1.50
C GLN A 124 3.46 14.89 1.66
N LEU A 125 3.40 14.22 2.81
CA LEU A 125 4.13 12.97 3.06
C LEU A 125 3.70 11.88 2.07
N GLN A 126 2.39 11.68 1.89
CA GLN A 126 1.82 10.69 0.97
C GLN A 126 2.26 10.92 -0.48
N GLN A 127 2.28 12.17 -0.93
CA GLN A 127 2.81 12.53 -2.25
C GLN A 127 4.29 12.17 -2.40
N SER A 128 5.11 12.46 -1.38
CA SER A 128 6.54 12.15 -1.40
C SER A 128 6.81 10.64 -1.38
N LEU A 129 6.04 9.88 -0.58
CA LEU A 129 6.12 8.41 -0.55
C LEU A 129 5.73 7.80 -1.91
N LEU A 130 4.63 8.27 -2.51
CA LEU A 130 4.18 7.76 -3.81
C LEU A 130 5.20 8.07 -4.90
N ALA A 131 5.75 9.29 -4.94
CA ALA A 131 6.80 9.66 -5.89
C ALA A 131 8.06 8.79 -5.73
N SER A 132 8.50 8.56 -4.49
CA SER A 132 9.63 7.67 -4.18
C SER A 132 9.35 6.22 -4.61
N GLY A 133 8.14 5.72 -4.33
CA GLY A 133 7.74 4.38 -4.76
C GLY A 133 7.74 4.21 -6.27
N LEU A 134 7.21 5.18 -7.01
CA LEU A 134 7.23 5.16 -8.48
C LEU A 134 8.65 5.23 -9.05
N GLN A 135 9.57 5.94 -8.38
CA GLN A 135 10.98 5.95 -8.77
C GLN A 135 11.66 4.59 -8.51
N ALA A 136 11.33 3.93 -7.39
CA ALA A 136 11.86 2.61 -7.03
C ALA A 136 11.25 1.46 -7.85
N LEU A 137 10.08 1.68 -8.47
CA LEU A 137 9.36 0.68 -9.25
C LEU A 137 10.03 0.45 -10.61
N LYS A 138 10.20 -0.79 -11.01
CA LYS A 138 10.62 -1.17 -12.37
C LYS A 138 9.58 -0.73 -13.41
N PRO A 139 9.97 -0.42 -14.67
CA PRO A 139 9.02 -0.32 -15.77
C PRO A 139 8.13 -1.57 -15.87
N GLY A 140 6.83 -1.38 -16.04
CA GLY A 140 5.85 -2.48 -16.02
C GLY A 140 5.58 -3.10 -14.64
N GLY A 141 6.24 -2.65 -13.59
CA GLY A 141 5.99 -3.10 -12.20
C GLY A 141 4.63 -2.66 -11.67
N LEU A 142 4.24 -3.19 -10.51
CA LEU A 142 2.97 -2.91 -9.83
C LEU A 142 3.20 -2.14 -8.53
N LEU A 143 2.52 -1.03 -8.35
CA LEU A 143 2.51 -0.29 -7.08
C LEU A 143 1.07 -0.15 -6.58
N LEU A 144 0.80 -0.70 -5.41
CA LEU A 144 -0.45 -0.46 -4.70
C LEU A 144 -0.28 0.67 -3.69
N TYR A 145 -1.02 1.75 -3.90
CA TYR A 145 -1.19 2.82 -2.92
C TYR A 145 -2.48 2.60 -2.14
N ALA A 146 -2.41 2.57 -0.83
CA ALA A 146 -3.54 2.38 0.06
C ALA A 146 -3.54 3.37 1.22
N THR A 147 -4.73 3.74 1.70
CA THR A 147 -4.93 4.52 2.94
C THR A 147 -6.19 4.05 3.66
N CYS A 148 -6.17 4.06 4.99
CA CYS A 148 -7.39 3.89 5.80
C CYS A 148 -8.09 5.26 5.98
N SER A 149 -8.40 5.94 4.88
CA SER A 149 -9.08 7.23 4.86
C SER A 149 -10.08 7.30 3.70
N PRO A 150 -11.28 7.86 3.90
CA PRO A 150 -12.21 8.24 2.82
C PRO A 150 -11.96 9.65 2.29
N HIS A 151 -11.01 10.41 2.86
CA HIS A 151 -10.81 11.82 2.53
C HIS A 151 -10.16 12.00 1.16
N LEU A 152 -10.78 12.77 0.27
CA LEU A 152 -10.35 12.92 -1.12
C LEU A 152 -8.90 13.41 -1.27
N SER A 153 -8.43 14.30 -0.37
CA SER A 153 -7.05 14.79 -0.42
C SER A 153 -6.00 13.73 -0.08
N GLU A 154 -6.38 12.64 0.62
CA GLU A 154 -5.50 11.51 0.95
C GLU A 154 -5.65 10.34 -0.02
N THR A 155 -6.59 10.41 -0.96
CA THR A 155 -6.97 9.35 -1.87
C THR A 155 -6.81 9.77 -3.33
N THR A 156 -7.90 10.11 -4.00
CA THR A 156 -7.91 10.44 -5.44
C THR A 156 -7.00 11.60 -5.80
N ALA A 157 -6.92 12.64 -4.96
CA ALA A 157 -6.08 13.81 -5.25
C ALA A 157 -4.56 13.47 -5.26
N ILE A 158 -4.13 12.51 -4.42
CA ILE A 158 -2.74 12.02 -4.42
C ILE A 158 -2.44 11.31 -5.74
N VAL A 159 -3.34 10.43 -6.16
CA VAL A 159 -3.20 9.65 -7.41
C VAL A 159 -3.23 10.56 -8.64
N GLU A 160 -4.19 11.49 -8.71
CA GLU A 160 -4.29 12.44 -9.81
C GLU A 160 -3.03 13.28 -9.99
N LYS A 161 -2.40 13.67 -8.88
CA LYS A 161 -1.13 14.41 -8.93
C LYS A 161 0.01 13.56 -9.49
N ALA A 162 0.09 12.28 -9.11
CA ALA A 162 1.08 11.36 -9.66
C ALA A 162 0.87 11.14 -11.18
N LEU A 163 -0.38 10.97 -11.62
CA LEU A 163 -0.70 10.81 -13.05
C LEU A 163 -0.34 12.04 -13.89
N LYS A 164 -0.51 13.25 -13.33
CA LYS A 164 -0.12 14.51 -14.03
C LYS A 164 1.38 14.62 -14.27
N SER A 165 2.20 13.92 -13.50
CA SER A 165 3.66 13.89 -13.72
C SER A 165 4.07 13.01 -14.91
N GLY A 166 3.17 12.21 -15.45
CA GLY A 166 3.40 11.31 -16.59
C GLY A 166 4.13 10.01 -16.23
N GLY A 167 4.21 9.09 -17.20
CA GLY A 167 4.94 7.81 -17.06
C GLY A 167 4.29 6.81 -16.09
N VAL A 168 2.99 6.99 -15.77
CA VAL A 168 2.26 6.14 -14.82
C VAL A 168 0.81 5.97 -15.26
N SER A 169 0.31 4.76 -15.16
CA SER A 169 -1.08 4.41 -15.53
C SER A 169 -1.81 3.74 -14.36
N VAL A 170 -3.13 3.97 -14.25
CA VAL A 170 -4.01 3.29 -13.28
C VAL A 170 -4.56 2.01 -13.89
N LEU A 171 -4.34 0.89 -13.23
CA LEU A 171 -4.88 -0.41 -13.60
C LEU A 171 -6.30 -0.61 -13.03
N ASN A 172 -7.11 -1.46 -13.68
CA ASN A 172 -8.49 -1.70 -13.26
C ASN A 172 -8.55 -2.66 -12.05
N LEU A 173 -8.20 -2.14 -10.88
CA LEU A 173 -8.20 -2.91 -9.64
C LEU A 173 -9.61 -3.35 -9.23
N THR A 174 -10.63 -2.53 -9.50
CA THR A 174 -12.03 -2.85 -9.14
C THR A 174 -12.51 -4.12 -9.83
N GLU A 175 -12.20 -4.29 -11.11
CA GLU A 175 -12.57 -5.49 -11.86
C GLU A 175 -11.87 -6.73 -11.32
N SER A 176 -10.56 -6.66 -11.11
CA SER A 176 -9.77 -7.76 -10.54
C SER A 176 -10.29 -8.19 -9.16
N MET A 177 -10.54 -7.23 -8.25
CA MET A 177 -11.05 -7.54 -6.92
C MET A 177 -12.48 -8.08 -6.92
N ASN A 178 -13.35 -7.60 -7.82
CA ASN A 178 -14.71 -8.13 -7.96
C ASN A 178 -14.72 -9.61 -8.37
N ILE A 179 -13.81 -10.00 -9.27
CA ILE A 179 -13.68 -11.39 -9.71
C ILE A 179 -13.15 -12.27 -8.56
N GLN A 180 -12.13 -11.82 -7.87
CA GLN A 180 -11.37 -12.66 -6.95
C GLN A 180 -11.91 -12.65 -5.50
N PHE A 181 -12.41 -11.52 -5.02
CA PHE A 181 -12.69 -11.33 -3.58
C PHE A 181 -14.07 -10.75 -3.26
N MET A 182 -14.57 -9.86 -4.10
CA MET A 182 -15.73 -9.01 -3.77
C MET A 182 -17.03 -9.44 -4.45
N GLN A 183 -17.00 -10.51 -5.24
CA GLN A 183 -18.16 -11.10 -5.91
C GLN A 183 -19.07 -10.08 -6.64
N GLY A 184 -18.46 -9.05 -7.25
CA GLY A 184 -19.19 -8.02 -8.00
C GLY A 184 -19.77 -6.89 -7.16
N SER A 185 -19.49 -6.80 -5.85
CA SER A 185 -20.06 -5.78 -4.96
C SER A 185 -19.44 -4.37 -5.15
N LEU A 186 -18.29 -4.26 -5.81
CA LEU A 186 -17.64 -2.98 -6.07
C LEU A 186 -18.20 -2.29 -7.34
N PRO A 187 -18.24 -0.95 -7.37
CA PRO A 187 -18.71 -0.19 -8.53
C PRO A 187 -17.88 -0.45 -9.80
N LYS A 188 -18.49 -0.91 -10.88
CA LYS A 188 -17.81 -1.29 -12.13
C LYS A 188 -17.24 -0.11 -12.95
N ASN A 189 -17.68 1.10 -12.68
CA ASN A 189 -17.29 2.31 -13.42
C ASN A 189 -16.06 3.01 -12.87
N ARG A 190 -15.35 2.39 -11.90
CA ARG A 190 -14.15 2.95 -11.28
C ARG A 190 -13.01 1.95 -11.34
N LYS A 191 -11.79 2.44 -11.60
CA LYS A 191 -10.57 1.63 -11.56
C LYS A 191 -10.01 1.49 -10.13
N THR A 192 -10.34 2.44 -9.25
CA THR A 192 -9.91 2.49 -7.85
C THR A 192 -10.96 1.92 -6.92
N VAL A 193 -10.54 1.32 -5.83
CA VAL A 193 -11.42 0.74 -4.81
C VAL A 193 -11.54 1.67 -3.62
N GLN A 194 -12.76 1.97 -3.20
CA GLN A 194 -13.07 2.62 -1.93
C GLN A 194 -14.02 1.70 -1.15
N LEU A 195 -13.51 1.09 -0.10
CA LEU A 195 -14.33 0.36 0.87
C LEU A 195 -14.97 1.34 1.84
N HIS A 196 -16.18 1.03 2.27
CA HIS A 196 -16.94 1.80 3.24
C HIS A 196 -17.46 0.90 4.35
N THR A 197 -17.32 1.32 5.60
CA THR A 197 -17.71 0.52 6.77
C THR A 197 -19.16 0.04 6.72
N GLN A 198 -20.07 0.93 6.30
CA GLN A 198 -21.52 0.63 6.25
C GLN A 198 -21.91 -0.34 5.12
N ARG A 199 -21.12 -0.41 4.03
CA ARG A 199 -21.40 -1.29 2.89
C ARG A 199 -20.64 -2.60 2.98
N ASP A 200 -19.36 -2.50 3.33
CA ASP A 200 -18.41 -3.63 3.16
C ASP A 200 -18.06 -4.28 4.51
N GLY A 201 -18.58 -3.77 5.64
CA GLY A 201 -18.35 -4.32 6.97
C GLY A 201 -16.90 -4.21 7.48
N THR A 202 -16.03 -3.51 6.76
CA THR A 202 -14.61 -3.33 7.08
C THR A 202 -14.29 -1.88 7.45
N ASP A 203 -13.05 -1.58 7.79
CA ASP A 203 -12.60 -0.19 7.82
C ASP A 203 -12.71 0.42 6.42
N SER A 204 -12.99 1.73 6.36
CA SER A 204 -13.01 2.44 5.09
C SER A 204 -11.58 2.56 4.56
N MET A 205 -11.30 1.85 3.47
CA MET A 205 -9.99 1.84 2.84
C MET A 205 -10.07 2.25 1.38
N PHE A 206 -9.16 3.11 0.98
CA PHE A 206 -8.90 3.43 -0.42
C PHE A 206 -7.72 2.60 -0.94
N MET A 207 -7.85 2.09 -2.15
CA MET A 207 -6.79 1.35 -2.84
C MET A 207 -6.76 1.71 -4.32
N THR A 208 -5.58 1.93 -4.86
CA THR A 208 -5.35 2.07 -6.30
C THR A 208 -4.10 1.31 -6.70
N LEU A 209 -4.17 0.65 -7.84
CA LEU A 209 -3.03 -0.07 -8.42
C LEU A 209 -2.49 0.74 -9.60
N LEU A 210 -1.21 1.05 -9.54
CA LEU A 210 -0.48 1.80 -10.53
C LEU A 210 0.55 0.91 -11.21
N THR A 211 0.86 1.24 -12.47
CA THR A 211 2.01 0.68 -13.19
C THR A 211 2.84 1.81 -13.76
N LYS A 212 4.15 1.60 -13.81
CA LYS A 212 5.10 2.51 -14.45
C LYS A 212 5.23 2.12 -15.92
N ASP A 213 5.11 3.10 -16.81
CA ASP A 213 5.23 2.91 -18.27
C ASP A 213 6.65 2.58 -18.70
#